data_1653f10d931bdbb97e8bb60dd473269c
#
_entry.id   1653f10d931bdbb97e8bb60dd473269c
#
_cell.length_a   1.000
_cell.length_b   1.000
_cell.length_c   1.000
_cell.angle_alpha   90.00
_cell.angle_beta   90.00
_cell.angle_gamma   90.00
#
_symmetry.space_group_name_H-M   'P 1'
#
loop_
_entity.id
_entity.type
_entity.pdbx_description
1 polymer ?
#
loop_
_entity_poly.entity_id
_entity_poly.type
_entity_poly.pdbx_seq_one_letter_code
_entity_poly.pdbx_strand_id
1 'polypeptide(L)'
;MNPGIVYVTLSAYGHAGPWAERRGFDSLVQTATGFNHAEGEAAGVNGPKELPAQMLDHATGYFMAFGAMMARARQAREGGSWHVRVSLAQTGRWLWNLGRLEDGLKTADLPGDAVKPFVEELPSGFGALHSVKPSAALSKTM
;
A
#
# COMPACT_ATOMS: atom_id res chain seq x y z
N MET A 1 20.56 22.03 -3.66
CA MET A 1 19.67 20.91 -4.05
C MET A 1 20.09 20.43 -5.43
N ASN A 2 20.05 19.15 -5.68
CA ASN A 2 20.35 18.61 -7.02
C ASN A 2 19.25 19.03 -8.00
N PRO A 3 19.54 19.84 -9.03
CA PRO A 3 18.55 20.17 -10.06
C PRO A 3 18.18 18.89 -10.82
N GLY A 4 16.90 18.71 -11.05
CA GLY A 4 16.40 17.50 -11.70
C GLY A 4 16.12 16.32 -10.76
N ILE A 5 16.02 16.54 -9.44
CA ILE A 5 15.64 15.49 -8.51
C ILE A 5 14.13 15.20 -8.58
N VAL A 6 13.77 13.93 -8.54
CA VAL A 6 12.42 13.48 -8.19
C VAL A 6 12.45 13.06 -6.72
N TYR A 7 11.71 13.76 -5.90
CA TYR A 7 11.67 13.56 -4.46
C TYR A 7 10.29 13.04 -4.03
N VAL A 8 10.26 11.90 -3.35
CA VAL A 8 9.02 11.28 -2.88
C VAL A 8 8.99 11.30 -1.37
N THR A 9 7.89 11.78 -0.80
CA THR A 9 7.68 11.81 0.65
C THR A 9 6.40 11.09 1.05
N LEU A 10 6.48 10.39 2.16
CA LEU A 10 5.38 9.69 2.81
C LEU A 10 5.11 10.33 4.17
N SER A 11 3.83 10.46 4.52
CA SER A 11 3.36 10.78 5.87
C SER A 11 2.24 9.83 6.28
N ALA A 12 1.96 9.72 7.57
CA ALA A 12 0.84 8.93 8.05
C ALA A 12 -0.51 9.59 7.71
N TYR A 13 -0.67 10.86 8.05
CA TYR A 13 -1.96 11.56 8.01
C TYR A 13 -2.05 12.70 7.00
N GLY A 14 -1.01 12.92 6.22
CA GLY A 14 -0.93 14.01 5.25
C GLY A 14 0.14 15.03 5.63
N HIS A 15 0.38 15.98 4.72
CA HIS A 15 1.43 17.01 4.87
C HIS A 15 0.86 18.37 5.32
N ALA A 16 -0.43 18.42 5.64
CA ALA A 16 -1.14 19.60 6.12
C ALA A 16 -2.27 19.18 7.05
N GLY A 17 -2.77 20.15 7.84
CA GLY A 17 -3.83 19.92 8.80
C GLY A 17 -3.30 19.56 10.20
N PRO A 18 -4.22 19.35 11.16
CA PRO A 18 -3.86 19.24 12.58
C PRO A 18 -3.05 17.99 12.94
N TRP A 19 -2.98 17.00 12.05
CA TRP A 19 -2.23 15.77 12.25
C TRP A 19 -0.99 15.63 11.37
N ALA A 20 -0.58 16.68 10.67
CA ALA A 20 0.56 16.63 9.73
C ALA A 20 1.87 16.21 10.41
N GLU A 21 2.07 16.59 11.67
CA GLU A 21 3.26 16.26 12.46
C GLU A 21 3.10 14.99 13.30
N ARG A 22 1.94 14.32 13.23
CA ARG A 22 1.73 13.10 13.99
C ARG A 22 2.36 11.90 13.30
N ARG A 23 3.00 11.05 14.09
CA ARG A 23 3.46 9.74 13.65
C ARG A 23 2.29 8.76 13.57
N GLY A 24 2.38 7.84 12.65
CA GLY A 24 1.43 6.74 12.49
C GLY A 24 2.06 5.64 11.66
N PHE A 25 1.70 4.42 11.99
CA PHE A 25 1.96 3.23 11.20
C PHE A 25 0.64 2.75 10.60
N ASP A 26 0.66 1.81 9.71
CA ASP A 26 -0.52 1.26 9.05
C ASP A 26 -1.67 0.98 10.02
N SER A 27 -1.45 0.14 11.02
CA SER A 27 -2.48 -0.25 12.00
C SER A 27 -3.06 0.92 12.79
N LEU A 28 -2.24 1.93 13.12
CA LEU A 28 -2.70 3.16 13.77
C LEU A 28 -3.56 3.99 12.82
N VAL A 29 -3.18 4.07 11.54
CA VAL A 29 -3.96 4.82 10.55
C VAL A 29 -5.27 4.09 10.22
N GLN A 30 -5.27 2.76 10.09
CA GLN A 30 -6.49 1.97 9.95
C GLN A 30 -7.47 2.25 11.10
N THR A 31 -6.96 2.24 12.33
CA THR A 31 -7.77 2.53 13.51
C THR A 31 -8.30 3.96 13.49
N ALA A 32 -7.42 4.95 13.28
CA ALA A 32 -7.77 6.37 13.32
C ALA A 32 -8.73 6.79 12.19
N THR A 33 -8.73 6.09 11.07
CA THR A 33 -9.59 6.38 9.90
C THR A 33 -10.87 5.53 9.86
N GLY A 34 -11.11 4.68 10.86
CA GLY A 34 -12.35 3.95 11.02
C GLY A 34 -12.41 2.59 10.30
N PHE A 35 -11.34 2.15 9.62
CA PHE A 35 -11.33 0.84 8.96
C PHE A 35 -11.58 -0.29 9.95
N ASN A 36 -10.88 -0.31 11.09
CA ASN A 36 -11.02 -1.39 12.05
C ASN A 36 -12.44 -1.51 12.62
N HIS A 37 -13.13 -0.38 12.78
CA HIS A 37 -14.53 -0.37 13.19
C HIS A 37 -15.42 -0.97 12.10
N ALA A 38 -15.30 -0.46 10.88
CA ALA A 38 -16.11 -0.88 9.75
C ALA A 38 -15.88 -2.35 9.33
N GLU A 39 -14.63 -2.85 9.47
CA GLU A 39 -14.34 -4.27 9.24
C GLU A 39 -14.94 -5.15 10.35
N GLY A 40 -14.89 -4.69 11.60
CA GLY A 40 -15.53 -5.37 12.73
C GLY A 40 -17.04 -5.50 12.53
N GLU A 41 -17.72 -4.42 12.16
CA GLU A 41 -19.15 -4.43 11.85
C GLU A 41 -19.47 -5.38 10.69
N ALA A 42 -18.73 -5.30 9.59
CA ALA A 42 -18.94 -6.16 8.42
C ALA A 42 -18.71 -7.65 8.74
N ALA A 43 -17.76 -7.95 9.61
CA ALA A 43 -17.50 -9.33 10.06
C ALA A 43 -18.48 -9.84 11.14
N GLY A 44 -19.34 -8.97 11.67
CA GLY A 44 -20.26 -9.33 12.76
C GLY A 44 -19.55 -9.66 14.08
N VAL A 45 -18.32 -9.15 14.28
CA VAL A 45 -17.56 -9.37 15.52
C VAL A 45 -17.77 -8.20 16.49
N ASN A 46 -17.73 -8.50 17.78
CA ASN A 46 -17.83 -7.47 18.81
C ASN A 46 -16.44 -6.89 19.07
N GLY A 47 -16.07 -5.88 18.28
CA GLY A 47 -14.79 -5.18 18.41
C GLY A 47 -14.15 -4.83 17.07
N PRO A 48 -13.00 -4.19 17.09
CA PRO A 48 -12.27 -3.81 15.89
C PRO A 48 -11.69 -5.05 15.18
N LYS A 49 -11.62 -4.98 13.86
CA LYS A 49 -10.97 -5.97 13.01
C LYS A 49 -10.11 -5.25 11.99
N GLU A 50 -8.84 -5.63 11.90
CA GLU A 50 -7.93 -5.04 10.93
C GLU A 50 -8.17 -5.53 9.51
N LEU A 51 -7.75 -4.71 8.53
CA LEU A 51 -7.60 -5.15 7.14
C LEU A 51 -6.49 -6.21 7.04
N PRO A 52 -6.59 -7.12 6.06
CA PRO A 52 -5.52 -8.10 5.82
C PRO A 52 -4.18 -7.43 5.58
N ALA A 53 -3.12 -7.94 6.17
CA ALA A 53 -1.75 -7.45 6.07
C ALA A 53 -1.65 -5.94 6.45
N GLN A 54 -0.51 -5.32 6.13
CA GLN A 54 -0.33 -3.87 6.22
C GLN A 54 -0.81 -3.21 4.91
N MET A 55 -2.11 -3.29 4.67
CA MET A 55 -2.73 -2.92 3.38
C MET A 55 -2.42 -1.48 2.97
N LEU A 56 -2.47 -0.54 3.90
CA LEU A 56 -2.19 0.87 3.60
C LEU A 56 -0.73 1.10 3.26
N ASP A 57 0.20 0.44 3.96
CA ASP A 57 1.64 0.52 3.68
C ASP A 57 1.95 -0.03 2.29
N HIS A 58 1.47 -1.23 1.97
CA HIS A 58 1.69 -1.86 0.66
C HIS A 58 1.11 -1.01 -0.47
N ALA A 59 -0.15 -0.60 -0.37
CA ALA A 59 -0.80 0.20 -1.40
C ALA A 59 -0.11 1.58 -1.55
N THR A 60 0.30 2.20 -0.45
CA THR A 60 1.02 3.48 -0.50
C THR A 60 2.39 3.31 -1.15
N GLY A 61 3.09 2.20 -0.92
CA GLY A 61 4.33 1.86 -1.61
C GLY A 61 4.15 1.81 -3.14
N TYR A 62 3.09 1.20 -3.62
CA TYR A 62 2.75 1.23 -5.05
C TYR A 62 2.45 2.64 -5.56
N PHE A 63 1.72 3.47 -4.80
CA PHE A 63 1.49 4.86 -5.17
C PHE A 63 2.78 5.70 -5.18
N MET A 64 3.73 5.43 -4.27
CA MET A 64 5.04 6.07 -4.31
C MET A 64 5.79 5.73 -5.60
N ALA A 65 5.85 4.46 -5.97
CA ALA A 65 6.50 4.00 -7.19
C ALA A 65 5.82 4.59 -8.44
N PHE A 66 4.50 4.52 -8.52
CA PHE A 66 3.72 5.10 -9.60
C PHE A 66 3.95 6.62 -9.71
N GLY A 67 3.88 7.34 -8.60
CA GLY A 67 4.12 8.77 -8.55
C GLY A 67 5.54 9.15 -9.00
N ALA A 68 6.54 8.39 -8.59
CA ALA A 68 7.93 8.59 -9.05
C ALA A 68 8.07 8.38 -10.57
N MET A 69 7.47 7.33 -11.12
CA MET A 69 7.47 7.07 -12.57
C MET A 69 6.76 8.18 -13.33
N MET A 70 5.61 8.65 -12.85
CA MET A 70 4.86 9.76 -13.46
C MET A 70 5.64 11.07 -13.40
N ALA A 71 6.30 11.34 -12.27
CA ALA A 71 7.17 12.52 -12.14
C ALA A 71 8.36 12.46 -13.11
N ARG A 72 8.97 11.29 -13.28
CA ARG A 72 10.04 11.08 -14.27
C ARG A 72 9.56 11.29 -15.71
N ALA A 73 8.37 10.76 -16.05
CA ALA A 73 7.77 10.95 -17.37
C ALA A 73 7.46 12.43 -17.66
N ARG A 74 6.97 13.17 -16.67
CA ARG A 74 6.76 14.62 -16.78
C ARG A 74 8.09 15.37 -16.87
N GLN A 75 9.04 15.03 -16.03
CA GLN A 75 10.37 15.64 -16.04
C GLN A 75 11.07 15.53 -17.41
N ALA A 76 10.91 14.40 -18.08
CA ALA A 76 11.47 14.22 -19.44
C ALA A 76 10.89 15.19 -20.47
N ARG A 77 9.68 15.71 -20.26
CA ARG A 77 9.00 16.64 -21.17
C ARG A 77 9.09 18.10 -20.73
N GLU A 78 9.02 18.32 -19.42
CA GLU A 78 8.84 19.65 -18.81
C GLU A 78 10.12 20.11 -18.07
N GLY A 79 11.08 19.21 -17.86
CA GLY A 79 12.28 19.49 -17.07
C GLY A 79 11.98 19.68 -15.58
N GLY A 80 12.94 20.26 -14.86
CA GLY A 80 12.79 20.68 -13.47
C GLY A 80 12.86 19.55 -12.45
N SER A 81 12.55 19.88 -11.20
CA SER A 81 12.46 18.97 -10.07
C SER A 81 11.01 18.73 -9.68
N TRP A 82 10.73 17.53 -9.20
CA TRP A 82 9.36 17.12 -8.90
C TRP A 82 9.27 16.58 -7.48
N HIS A 83 8.22 16.97 -6.79
CA HIS A 83 7.92 16.47 -5.44
C HIS A 83 6.60 15.68 -5.46
N VAL A 84 6.67 14.40 -5.16
CA VAL A 84 5.53 13.51 -4.98
C VAL A 84 5.24 13.38 -3.50
N ARG A 85 3.99 13.62 -3.10
CA ARG A 85 3.54 13.50 -1.72
C ARG A 85 2.46 12.44 -1.63
N VAL A 86 2.64 11.47 -0.74
CA VAL A 86 1.66 10.44 -0.45
C VAL A 86 1.42 10.34 1.05
N SER A 87 0.29 9.75 1.44
CA SER A 87 0.04 9.47 2.85
C SER A 87 -0.83 8.23 3.01
N LEU A 88 -0.63 7.52 4.12
CA LEU A 88 -1.41 6.33 4.45
C LEU A 88 -2.91 6.67 4.55
N ALA A 89 -3.26 7.79 5.18
CA ALA A 89 -4.65 8.21 5.30
C ALA A 89 -5.32 8.49 3.94
N GLN A 90 -4.61 9.09 2.97
CA GLN A 90 -5.14 9.30 1.63
C GLN A 90 -5.27 7.99 0.85
N THR A 91 -4.33 7.08 1.03
CA THR A 91 -4.43 5.71 0.49
C THR A 91 -5.66 5.01 1.06
N GLY A 92 -5.88 5.10 2.37
CA GLY A 92 -7.09 4.60 3.01
C GLY A 92 -8.36 5.24 2.42
N ARG A 93 -8.37 6.56 2.23
CA ARG A 93 -9.51 7.24 1.61
C ARG A 93 -9.78 6.74 0.19
N TRP A 94 -8.72 6.54 -0.60
CA TRP A 94 -8.85 5.95 -1.93
C TRP A 94 -9.43 4.55 -1.87
N LEU A 95 -8.90 3.67 -1.00
CA LEU A 95 -9.42 2.31 -0.80
C LEU A 95 -10.90 2.33 -0.40
N TRP A 96 -11.27 3.20 0.55
CA TRP A 96 -12.65 3.38 0.98
C TRP A 96 -13.59 3.74 -0.16
N ASN A 97 -13.14 4.63 -1.06
CA ASN A 97 -13.93 5.11 -2.20
C ASN A 97 -14.11 4.07 -3.31
N LEU A 98 -13.35 2.96 -3.30
CA LEU A 98 -13.60 1.83 -4.21
C LEU A 98 -14.92 1.12 -3.90
N GLY A 99 -15.49 1.35 -2.72
CA GLY A 99 -16.68 0.66 -2.23
C GLY A 99 -16.36 -0.70 -1.63
N ARG A 100 -17.41 -1.45 -1.37
CA ARG A 100 -17.34 -2.79 -0.76
C ARG A 100 -18.09 -3.80 -1.62
N LEU A 101 -17.57 -5.00 -1.65
CA LEU A 101 -18.29 -6.15 -2.23
C LEU A 101 -19.27 -6.69 -1.20
N GLU A 102 -20.51 -6.91 -1.63
CA GLU A 102 -21.48 -7.63 -0.82
C GLU A 102 -20.92 -9.03 -0.54
N ASP A 103 -21.05 -9.46 0.70
CA ASP A 103 -20.53 -10.77 1.16
C ASP A 103 -19.02 -11.02 0.94
N GLY A 104 -18.23 -10.00 0.68
CA GLY A 104 -16.78 -10.15 0.43
C GLY A 104 -16.04 -10.92 1.52
N LEU A 105 -16.44 -10.77 2.78
CA LEU A 105 -15.88 -11.51 3.93
C LEU A 105 -16.29 -12.99 3.99
N LYS A 106 -17.26 -13.42 3.19
CA LYS A 106 -17.66 -14.85 3.08
C LYS A 106 -16.87 -15.59 2.01
N THR A 107 -16.02 -14.89 1.24
CA THR A 107 -15.16 -15.52 0.25
C THR A 107 -14.22 -16.48 0.95
N ALA A 108 -14.22 -17.73 0.53
CA ALA A 108 -13.33 -18.74 1.09
C ALA A 108 -11.87 -18.43 0.75
N ASP A 109 -10.98 -18.71 1.69
CA ASP A 109 -9.55 -18.67 1.43
C ASP A 109 -9.14 -19.65 0.34
N LEU A 110 -8.11 -19.30 -0.42
CA LEU A 110 -7.56 -20.21 -1.42
C LEU A 110 -6.99 -21.46 -0.72
N PRO A 111 -7.32 -22.68 -1.24
CA PRO A 111 -6.70 -23.90 -0.71
C PRO A 111 -5.18 -23.86 -0.91
N GLY A 112 -4.44 -24.51 0.01
CA GLY A 112 -2.98 -24.44 0.04
C GLY A 112 -2.30 -24.76 -1.29
N ASP A 113 -2.87 -25.69 -2.11
CA ASP A 113 -2.32 -26.00 -3.42
C ASP A 113 -2.55 -24.90 -4.47
N ALA A 114 -3.59 -24.10 -4.34
CA ALA A 114 -3.89 -23.00 -5.25
C ALA A 114 -2.93 -21.81 -5.07
N VAL A 115 -2.22 -21.72 -3.96
CA VAL A 115 -1.22 -20.66 -3.74
C VAL A 115 0.16 -21.01 -4.30
N LYS A 116 0.46 -22.29 -4.58
CA LYS A 116 1.76 -22.74 -5.11
C LYS A 116 2.25 -21.98 -6.34
N PRO A 117 1.42 -21.66 -7.35
CA PRO A 117 1.86 -20.90 -8.52
C PRO A 117 2.35 -19.48 -8.20
N PHE A 118 1.94 -18.93 -7.06
CA PHE A 118 2.27 -17.59 -6.62
C PHE A 118 3.46 -17.52 -5.67
N VAL A 119 4.06 -18.67 -5.35
CA VAL A 119 5.22 -18.78 -4.47
C VAL A 119 6.44 -19.22 -5.27
N GLU A 120 7.60 -18.74 -4.86
CA GLU A 120 8.90 -19.14 -5.40
C GLU A 120 9.87 -19.45 -4.27
N GLU A 121 10.84 -20.28 -4.54
CA GLU A 121 11.93 -20.57 -3.63
C GLU A 121 13.15 -19.73 -4.04
N LEU A 122 13.70 -18.99 -3.09
CA LEU A 122 14.86 -18.12 -3.29
C LEU A 122 15.99 -18.53 -2.32
N PRO A 123 17.23 -18.67 -2.80
CA PRO A 123 18.36 -18.87 -1.92
C PRO A 123 18.64 -17.61 -1.09
N SER A 124 18.94 -17.77 0.17
CA SER A 124 19.30 -16.66 1.07
C SER A 124 20.38 -17.06 2.07
N GLY A 125 20.90 -16.06 2.81
CA GLY A 125 21.80 -16.31 3.94
C GLY A 125 21.18 -17.09 5.10
N PHE A 126 19.86 -17.25 5.13
CA PHE A 126 19.10 -18.05 6.10
C PHE A 126 18.70 -19.44 5.55
N GLY A 127 19.14 -19.79 4.36
CA GLY A 127 18.71 -21.00 3.65
C GLY A 127 17.68 -20.68 2.56
N ALA A 128 16.94 -21.70 2.12
CA ALA A 128 15.88 -21.53 1.13
C ALA A 128 14.70 -20.77 1.74
N LEU A 129 14.30 -19.68 1.12
CA LEU A 129 13.11 -18.90 1.47
C LEU A 129 11.97 -19.21 0.50
N HIS A 130 10.80 -19.49 1.02
CA HIS A 130 9.57 -19.50 0.25
C HIS A 130 8.92 -18.13 0.33
N SER A 131 8.89 -17.41 -0.78
CA SER A 131 8.33 -16.06 -0.84
C SER A 131 7.23 -15.95 -1.88
N VAL A 132 6.30 -15.03 -1.67
CA VAL A 132 5.32 -14.68 -2.69
C VAL A 132 6.03 -13.96 -3.83
N LYS A 133 5.77 -14.40 -5.07
CA LYS A 133 6.28 -13.73 -6.27
C LYS A 133 5.83 -12.27 -6.32
N PRO A 134 6.64 -11.36 -6.87
CA PRO A 134 6.20 -10.00 -7.14
C PRO A 134 4.89 -9.98 -7.93
N SER A 135 3.94 -9.14 -7.54
CA SER A 135 2.64 -8.99 -8.22
C SER A 135 2.76 -8.36 -9.60
N ALA A 136 3.88 -7.73 -9.91
CA ALA A 136 4.16 -7.11 -11.20
C ALA A 136 5.45 -7.67 -11.80
N ALA A 137 5.41 -7.98 -13.09
CA ALA A 137 6.57 -8.35 -13.88
C ALA A 137 6.79 -7.32 -15.00
N LEU A 138 8.02 -6.86 -15.14
CA LEU A 138 8.39 -5.94 -16.19
C LEU A 138 9.11 -6.70 -17.32
N SER A 139 8.69 -6.50 -18.56
CA SER A 139 9.20 -7.26 -19.72
C SER A 139 10.68 -7.01 -20.05
N LYS A 140 11.30 -5.97 -19.49
CA LYS A 140 12.69 -5.56 -19.78
C LYS A 140 13.56 -5.40 -18.53
N THR A 141 13.09 -5.83 -17.37
CA THR A 141 13.91 -5.94 -16.15
C THR A 141 14.18 -7.42 -15.88
N MET A 142 15.44 -7.73 -15.67
CA MET A 142 15.88 -9.03 -15.19
C MET A 142 15.78 -9.08 -13.67
#